data_acecbcacf885bdb04d964f5ef258c5e1
#
_entry.id   acecbcacf885bdb04d964f5ef258c5e1
#
_cell.length_a   1.000
_cell.length_b   1.000
_cell.length_c   1.000
_cell.angle_alpha   90.00
_cell.angle_beta   90.00
_cell.angle_gamma   90.00
#
_symmetry.space_group_name_H-M   'P 1'
#
loop_
_entity.id
_entity.type
_entity.pdbx_description
1 polymer ?
#
loop_
_entity_poly.entity_id
_entity_poly.type
_entity_poly.pdbx_seq_one_letter_code
_entity_poly.pdbx_strand_id
1 'polypeptide(L)'
;KTAHEVISKLKEVETTLGDKKNKPSGKLTVTTVVSLGTTWLTPRIQEFMQLNPEIEVELIFDDKELDLSTRQADIGIFMRRPKQLNYIQKKLIDINYHIYGSPKYLEKHGYPKTVNDLNKHNFISFGRGAPSPVYNPDWALKLGMKDNKKRKTVMRVNSVYGLLLAVQSGVGLAAIPDYLTVKQPNIVKVLPNV
;
A
#
# COMPACT_ATOMS: atom_id res chain seq x y z
N LYS A 1 11.67 19.17 27.20
CA LYS A 1 12.53 18.02 26.75
C LYS A 1 12.63 16.96 27.83
N THR A 2 12.98 17.31 29.04
CA THR A 2 13.32 16.38 30.16
C THR A 2 12.10 15.59 30.67
N ALA A 3 10.91 16.16 30.78
CA ALA A 3 9.72 15.46 31.26
C ALA A 3 9.24 14.33 30.32
N HIS A 4 9.30 14.56 29.00
CA HIS A 4 8.96 13.53 28.00
C HIS A 4 9.95 12.37 27.97
N GLU A 5 11.22 12.65 28.18
CA GLU A 5 12.28 11.63 28.27
C GLU A 5 12.15 10.76 29.53
N VAL A 6 11.76 11.37 30.65
CA VAL A 6 11.52 10.64 31.92
C VAL A 6 10.28 9.76 31.80
N ILE A 7 9.17 10.27 31.24
CA ILE A 7 7.96 9.46 31.02
C ILE A 7 8.22 8.33 30.01
N SER A 8 9.07 8.58 29.02
CA SER A 8 9.51 7.55 28.08
C SER A 8 10.27 6.42 28.75
N LYS A 9 11.24 6.76 29.61
CA LYS A 9 12.03 5.77 30.36
C LYS A 9 11.20 5.00 31.38
N LEU A 10 10.26 5.66 32.05
CA LEU A 10 9.35 4.99 32.98
C LEU A 10 8.47 3.95 32.27
N LYS A 11 7.92 4.28 31.10
CA LYS A 11 7.16 3.32 30.29
C LYS A 11 8.00 2.16 29.77
N GLU A 12 9.26 2.41 29.41
CA GLU A 12 10.22 1.38 29.00
C GLU A 12 10.54 0.41 30.14
N VAL A 13 10.66 0.93 31.37
CA VAL A 13 10.83 0.13 32.59
C VAL A 13 9.57 -0.67 32.92
N GLU A 14 8.37 -0.07 32.82
CA GLU A 14 7.09 -0.78 33.00
C GLU A 14 6.95 -1.94 32.00
N THR A 15 7.27 -1.72 30.73
CA THR A 15 7.23 -2.78 29.69
C THR A 15 8.24 -3.90 30.02
N THR A 16 9.43 -3.55 30.47
CA THR A 16 10.50 -4.52 30.80
C THR A 16 10.20 -5.32 32.06
N LEU A 17 9.52 -4.74 33.05
CA LEU A 17 9.11 -5.41 34.28
C LEU A 17 7.83 -6.26 34.12
N GLY A 18 6.95 -5.92 33.18
CA GLY A 18 5.74 -6.68 32.86
C GLY A 18 6.01 -7.98 32.09
N ASP A 19 7.10 -8.07 31.36
CA ASP A 19 7.36 -9.12 30.36
C ASP A 19 7.71 -10.51 30.90
N LYS A 20 7.79 -10.73 32.21
CA LYS A 20 8.30 -12.04 32.70
C LYS A 20 7.23 -13.08 33.05
N LYS A 21 5.94 -12.75 33.13
CA LYS A 21 4.89 -13.76 33.48
C LYS A 21 3.47 -13.51 32.99
N ASN A 22 3.16 -12.39 32.34
CA ASN A 22 1.78 -12.08 31.94
C ASN A 22 1.58 -12.18 30.43
N LYS A 23 0.38 -12.59 30.02
CA LYS A 23 -0.05 -12.52 28.63
C LYS A 23 0.09 -11.08 28.13
N PRO A 24 0.49 -10.86 26.85
CA PRO A 24 0.54 -9.54 26.27
C PRO A 24 -0.80 -8.81 26.42
N SER A 25 -0.79 -7.62 26.98
CA SER A 25 -1.98 -6.81 27.21
C SER A 25 -1.72 -5.33 26.93
N GLY A 26 -2.79 -4.55 26.72
CA GLY A 26 -2.74 -3.12 26.45
C GLY A 26 -3.11 -2.75 25.02
N LYS A 27 -2.73 -1.54 24.57
CA LYS A 27 -3.05 -1.01 23.25
C LYS A 27 -1.90 -1.21 22.29
N LEU A 28 -2.21 -1.70 21.07
CA LEU A 28 -1.30 -1.83 19.94
C LEU A 28 -1.82 -1.01 18.76
N THR A 29 -1.11 0.03 18.39
CA THR A 29 -1.43 0.88 17.24
C THR A 29 -0.58 0.50 16.03
N VAL A 30 -1.24 0.09 14.94
CA VAL A 30 -0.58 -0.30 13.69
C VAL A 30 -0.96 0.64 12.57
N THR A 31 0.02 1.18 11.85
CA THR A 31 -0.22 2.04 10.68
C THR A 31 0.26 1.39 9.40
N THR A 32 -0.49 1.64 8.31
CA THR A 32 -0.11 1.24 6.95
C THR A 32 -0.86 2.09 5.92
N VAL A 33 -0.53 1.89 4.63
CA VAL A 33 -1.26 2.54 3.52
C VAL A 33 -2.70 2.03 3.44
N VAL A 34 -3.61 2.90 3.01
CA VAL A 34 -5.06 2.62 2.98
C VAL A 34 -5.37 1.33 2.25
N SER A 35 -4.78 1.11 1.08
CA SER A 35 -5.04 -0.08 0.26
C SER A 35 -4.63 -1.38 0.94
N LEU A 36 -3.47 -1.44 1.58
CA LEU A 36 -2.99 -2.64 2.29
C LEU A 36 -3.78 -2.87 3.58
N GLY A 37 -4.05 -1.79 4.32
CA GLY A 37 -4.80 -1.83 5.57
C GLY A 37 -6.21 -2.40 5.37
N THR A 38 -6.95 -1.84 4.43
CA THR A 38 -8.36 -2.20 4.20
C THR A 38 -8.53 -3.58 3.56
N THR A 39 -7.68 -3.95 2.60
CA THR A 39 -7.91 -5.16 1.79
C THR A 39 -7.15 -6.39 2.29
N TRP A 40 -6.05 -6.19 2.99
CA TRP A 40 -5.20 -7.30 3.42
C TRP A 40 -5.11 -7.44 4.94
N LEU A 41 -4.79 -6.34 5.66
CA LEU A 41 -4.56 -6.39 7.11
C LEU A 41 -5.87 -6.60 7.89
N THR A 42 -6.87 -5.74 7.68
CA THR A 42 -8.14 -5.79 8.42
C THR A 42 -8.83 -7.16 8.34
N PRO A 43 -8.94 -7.83 7.19
CA PRO A 43 -9.56 -9.17 7.14
C PRO A 43 -8.78 -10.27 7.88
N ARG A 44 -7.52 -10.02 8.26
CA ARG A 44 -6.63 -11.00 8.92
C ARG A 44 -6.33 -10.71 10.38
N ILE A 45 -6.65 -9.50 10.84
CA ILE A 45 -6.31 -9.10 12.21
C ILE A 45 -7.06 -9.92 13.27
N GLN A 46 -8.18 -10.53 12.90
CA GLN A 46 -8.99 -11.37 13.80
C GLN A 46 -8.17 -12.52 14.42
N GLU A 47 -7.32 -13.18 13.63
CA GLU A 47 -6.47 -14.29 14.12
C GLU A 47 -5.51 -13.78 15.21
N PHE A 48 -4.88 -12.62 14.99
CA PHE A 48 -4.02 -12.00 16.00
C PHE A 48 -4.78 -11.65 17.29
N MET A 49 -5.99 -11.07 17.16
CA MET A 49 -6.82 -10.69 18.31
C MET A 49 -7.29 -11.92 19.11
N GLN A 50 -7.59 -13.03 18.43
CA GLN A 50 -7.95 -14.28 19.10
C GLN A 50 -6.80 -14.87 19.92
N LEU A 51 -5.56 -14.76 19.40
CA LEU A 51 -4.36 -15.23 20.10
C LEU A 51 -3.94 -14.30 21.24
N ASN A 52 -4.35 -13.04 21.19
CA ASN A 52 -3.98 -12.00 22.16
C ASN A 52 -5.23 -11.20 22.62
N PRO A 53 -6.14 -11.83 23.38
CA PRO A 53 -7.43 -11.23 23.70
C PRO A 53 -7.38 -10.02 24.63
N GLU A 54 -6.24 -9.79 25.31
CA GLU A 54 -6.02 -8.66 26.19
C GLU A 54 -5.36 -7.45 25.47
N ILE A 55 -5.11 -7.57 24.12
CA ILE A 55 -4.59 -6.47 23.31
C ILE A 55 -5.75 -5.78 22.60
N GLU A 56 -5.91 -4.47 22.83
CA GLU A 56 -6.73 -3.59 22.02
C GLU A 56 -5.95 -3.16 20.79
N VAL A 57 -6.43 -3.48 19.59
CA VAL A 57 -5.78 -3.12 18.33
C VAL A 57 -6.40 -1.86 17.75
N GLU A 58 -5.58 -0.84 17.48
CA GLU A 58 -5.94 0.33 16.69
C GLU A 58 -5.25 0.29 15.33
N LEU A 59 -6.01 0.41 14.24
CA LEU A 59 -5.47 0.45 12.87
C LEU A 59 -5.63 1.86 12.31
N ILE A 60 -4.51 2.46 11.90
CA ILE A 60 -4.48 3.80 11.27
C ILE A 60 -4.02 3.64 9.83
N PHE A 61 -4.87 4.02 8.87
CA PHE A 61 -4.56 3.90 7.45
C PHE A 61 -4.40 5.28 6.82
N ASP A 62 -3.21 5.54 6.28
CA ASP A 62 -2.90 6.78 5.56
C ASP A 62 -1.88 6.49 4.45
N ASP A 63 -2.08 7.06 3.26
CA ASP A 63 -1.10 6.98 2.17
C ASP A 63 0.08 7.95 2.37
N LYS A 64 -0.03 8.85 3.34
CA LYS A 64 1.09 9.66 3.85
C LYS A 64 1.77 8.89 4.98
N GLU A 65 3.08 8.73 4.88
CA GLU A 65 3.86 8.08 5.95
C GLU A 65 3.69 8.83 7.27
N LEU A 66 3.15 8.15 8.28
CA LEU A 66 3.13 8.66 9.65
C LEU A 66 4.55 8.59 10.24
N ASP A 67 4.87 9.58 11.03
CA ASP A 67 6.13 9.61 11.78
C ASP A 67 5.99 8.78 13.08
N LEU A 68 6.54 7.56 13.07
CA LEU A 68 6.54 6.69 14.25
C LEU A 68 7.36 7.28 15.41
N SER A 69 8.29 8.24 15.15
CA SER A 69 9.07 8.88 16.21
C SER A 69 8.21 9.76 17.13
N THR A 70 7.04 10.21 16.64
CA THR A 70 6.05 10.96 17.43
C THR A 70 5.11 10.06 18.21
N ARG A 71 5.33 8.74 18.21
CA ARG A 71 4.49 7.72 18.86
C ARG A 71 3.03 7.71 18.40
N GLN A 72 2.78 8.09 17.17
CA GLN A 72 1.44 7.99 16.58
C GLN A 72 1.07 6.55 16.25
N ALA A 73 2.05 5.66 16.13
CA ALA A 73 1.84 4.21 16.00
C ALA A 73 3.06 3.44 16.57
N ASP A 74 2.81 2.23 17.05
CA ASP A 74 3.84 1.32 17.57
C ASP A 74 4.51 0.55 16.43
N ILE A 75 3.73 0.16 15.41
CA ILE A 75 4.20 -0.60 14.24
C ILE A 75 3.73 0.10 12.96
N GLY A 76 4.66 0.24 12.00
CA GLY A 76 4.34 0.70 10.64
C GLY A 76 4.65 -0.37 9.59
N ILE A 77 3.67 -0.67 8.70
CA ILE A 77 3.90 -1.52 7.53
C ILE A 77 3.97 -0.61 6.30
N PHE A 78 5.18 -0.39 5.81
CA PHE A 78 5.45 0.57 4.73
C PHE A 78 5.69 -0.14 3.40
N MET A 79 5.23 0.47 2.32
CA MET A 79 5.43 -0.02 0.93
C MET A 79 6.83 0.30 0.39
N ARG A 80 7.59 1.10 1.11
CA ARG A 80 8.98 1.46 0.82
C ARG A 80 9.75 1.56 2.13
N ARG A 81 11.07 1.44 2.03
CA ARG A 81 11.95 1.58 3.21
C ARG A 81 11.81 2.99 3.79
N PRO A 82 11.45 3.13 5.08
CA PRO A 82 11.46 4.42 5.76
C PRO A 82 12.87 5.04 5.74
N LYS A 83 12.92 6.38 5.68
CA LYS A 83 14.19 7.13 5.68
C LYS A 83 14.76 7.34 7.08
N GLN A 84 13.92 7.21 8.13
CA GLN A 84 14.34 7.40 9.51
C GLN A 84 15.25 6.26 9.95
N LEU A 85 16.43 6.61 10.47
CA LEU A 85 17.45 5.64 10.86
C LEU A 85 17.19 4.96 12.22
N ASN A 86 16.32 5.55 13.04
CA ASN A 86 16.05 5.10 14.42
C ASN A 86 14.99 4.00 14.52
N TYR A 87 14.49 3.48 13.39
CA TYR A 87 13.49 2.40 13.39
C TYR A 87 14.16 1.04 13.25
N ILE A 88 13.66 0.07 14.01
CA ILE A 88 13.95 -1.34 13.73
C ILE A 88 13.18 -1.71 12.48
N GLN A 89 13.90 -2.04 11.40
CA GLN A 89 13.31 -2.30 10.09
C GLN A 89 13.53 -3.76 9.69
N LYS A 90 12.45 -4.41 9.27
CA LYS A 90 12.48 -5.77 8.74
C LYS A 90 11.74 -5.81 7.41
N LYS A 91 12.38 -6.35 6.37
CA LYS A 91 11.69 -6.63 5.09
C LYS A 91 10.73 -7.79 5.31
N LEU A 92 9.46 -7.62 4.96
CA LEU A 92 8.43 -8.63 5.08
C LEU A 92 8.27 -9.43 3.78
N ILE A 93 8.05 -8.74 2.66
CA ILE A 93 7.75 -9.35 1.36
C ILE A 93 8.10 -8.38 0.23
N ASP A 94 8.28 -8.89 -0.98
CA ASP A 94 8.29 -8.10 -2.21
C ASP A 94 6.88 -8.00 -2.78
N ILE A 95 6.48 -6.79 -3.21
CA ILE A 95 5.18 -6.54 -3.83
C ILE A 95 5.41 -6.25 -5.31
N ASN A 96 4.85 -7.10 -6.14
CA ASN A 96 4.89 -6.93 -7.58
C ASN A 96 3.73 -6.04 -8.05
N TYR A 97 4.01 -5.27 -9.10
CA TYR A 97 3.04 -4.41 -9.79
C TYR A 97 2.97 -4.84 -11.26
N HIS A 98 1.76 -4.98 -11.76
CA HIS A 98 1.53 -5.20 -13.19
C HIS A 98 0.48 -4.22 -13.71
N ILE A 99 0.35 -4.17 -15.03
CA ILE A 99 -0.70 -3.39 -15.69
C ILE A 99 -1.97 -4.24 -15.72
N TYR A 100 -3.09 -3.62 -15.36
CA TYR A 100 -4.39 -4.27 -15.32
C TYR A 100 -5.43 -3.48 -16.11
N GLY A 101 -6.41 -4.21 -16.65
CA GLY A 101 -7.61 -3.69 -17.28
C GLY A 101 -8.83 -4.51 -16.89
N SER A 102 -10.03 -3.98 -17.03
CA SER A 102 -11.24 -4.80 -16.90
C SER A 102 -11.53 -5.56 -18.20
N PRO A 103 -12.15 -6.76 -18.13
CA PRO A 103 -12.58 -7.49 -19.33
C PRO A 103 -13.43 -6.61 -20.26
N LYS A 104 -14.41 -5.90 -19.71
CA LYS A 104 -15.29 -4.99 -20.47
C LYS A 104 -14.52 -3.91 -21.25
N TYR A 105 -13.48 -3.33 -20.65
CA TYR A 105 -12.63 -2.35 -21.32
C TYR A 105 -11.82 -3.00 -22.44
N LEU A 106 -11.21 -4.16 -22.17
CA LEU A 106 -10.35 -4.87 -23.11
C LEU A 106 -11.12 -5.45 -24.29
N GLU A 107 -12.34 -5.92 -24.09
CA GLU A 107 -13.24 -6.36 -25.19
C GLU A 107 -13.55 -5.22 -26.16
N LYS A 108 -13.75 -4.01 -25.64
CA LYS A 108 -14.07 -2.83 -26.46
C LYS A 108 -12.84 -2.25 -27.16
N HIS A 109 -11.67 -2.26 -26.52
CA HIS A 109 -10.47 -1.54 -26.98
C HIS A 109 -9.35 -2.46 -27.48
N GLY A 110 -9.54 -3.80 -27.39
CA GLY A 110 -8.57 -4.81 -27.73
C GLY A 110 -7.65 -5.18 -26.54
N TYR A 111 -7.04 -6.35 -26.65
CA TYR A 111 -6.06 -6.86 -25.68
C TYR A 111 -4.64 -6.50 -26.16
N PRO A 112 -3.87 -5.69 -25.43
CA PRO A 112 -2.49 -5.37 -25.80
C PRO A 112 -1.65 -6.66 -25.83
N LYS A 113 -0.94 -6.91 -26.94
CA LYS A 113 -0.02 -8.04 -27.10
C LYS A 113 1.44 -7.62 -26.95
N THR A 114 1.72 -6.35 -27.15
CA THR A 114 3.05 -5.75 -27.06
C THR A 114 3.01 -4.46 -26.25
N VAL A 115 4.18 -4.01 -25.78
CA VAL A 115 4.32 -2.72 -25.09
C VAL A 115 3.87 -1.55 -25.98
N ASN A 116 4.05 -1.67 -27.31
CA ASN A 116 3.60 -0.64 -28.27
C ASN A 116 2.07 -0.53 -28.33
N ASP A 117 1.35 -1.63 -28.15
CA ASP A 117 -0.13 -1.59 -28.19
C ASP A 117 -0.70 -0.77 -27.04
N LEU A 118 0.03 -0.64 -25.93
CA LEU A 118 -0.35 0.21 -24.80
C LEU A 118 -0.58 1.68 -25.21
N ASN A 119 0.00 2.14 -26.33
CA ASN A 119 -0.15 3.51 -26.81
C ASN A 119 -1.57 3.81 -27.33
N LYS A 120 -2.35 2.76 -27.62
CA LYS A 120 -3.75 2.87 -28.09
C LYS A 120 -4.75 2.89 -26.92
N HIS A 121 -4.28 2.70 -25.68
CA HIS A 121 -5.14 2.56 -24.53
C HIS A 121 -5.17 3.82 -23.66
N ASN A 122 -6.29 4.02 -22.99
CA ASN A 122 -6.43 5.01 -21.94
C ASN A 122 -5.70 4.53 -20.68
N PHE A 123 -4.99 5.45 -20.02
CA PHE A 123 -4.34 5.15 -18.76
C PHE A 123 -4.94 5.94 -17.59
N ILE A 124 -5.07 5.26 -16.47
CA ILE A 124 -5.37 5.84 -15.18
C ILE A 124 -4.06 5.87 -14.39
N SER A 125 -3.75 6.96 -13.71
CA SER A 125 -2.49 7.14 -13.01
C SER A 125 -2.71 7.71 -11.61
N PHE A 126 -1.68 7.60 -10.77
CA PHE A 126 -1.68 8.20 -9.45
C PHE A 126 -1.71 9.74 -9.53
N GLY A 127 -2.30 10.40 -8.54
CA GLY A 127 -2.47 11.85 -8.47
C GLY A 127 -1.14 12.61 -8.50
N ARG A 128 -1.06 13.71 -9.26
CA ARG A 128 0.14 14.55 -9.29
C ARG A 128 0.31 15.27 -7.94
N GLY A 129 1.55 15.25 -7.43
CA GLY A 129 1.89 15.96 -6.19
C GLY A 129 1.32 15.33 -4.91
N ALA A 130 0.49 14.30 -5.01
CA ALA A 130 0.07 13.53 -3.85
C ALA A 130 1.23 12.66 -3.33
N PRO A 131 1.37 12.51 -2.01
CA PRO A 131 2.30 11.54 -1.46
C PRO A 131 1.98 10.15 -2.02
N SER A 132 2.98 9.54 -2.67
CA SER A 132 2.80 8.20 -3.24
C SER A 132 3.43 7.17 -2.31
N PRO A 133 2.73 6.09 -1.98
CA PRO A 133 3.29 5.01 -1.18
C PRO A 133 4.39 4.24 -1.91
N VAL A 134 4.55 4.46 -3.23
CA VAL A 134 5.56 3.77 -4.07
C VAL A 134 6.48 4.76 -4.78
N TYR A 135 7.71 4.30 -5.11
CA TYR A 135 8.75 5.17 -5.70
C TYR A 135 8.44 5.70 -7.10
N ASN A 136 7.79 4.93 -7.95
CA ASN A 136 7.53 5.29 -9.35
C ASN A 136 6.10 4.93 -9.75
N PRO A 137 5.09 5.68 -9.31
CA PRO A 137 3.69 5.35 -9.60
C PRO A 137 3.34 5.46 -11.10
N ASP A 138 4.14 6.17 -11.87
CA ASP A 138 3.91 6.44 -13.32
C ASP A 138 4.74 5.50 -14.23
N TRP A 139 5.34 4.42 -13.71
CA TRP A 139 6.23 3.57 -14.52
C TRP A 139 5.52 3.02 -15.78
N ALA A 140 4.27 2.60 -15.67
CA ALA A 140 3.50 2.07 -16.79
C ALA A 140 3.24 3.11 -17.89
N LEU A 141 3.19 4.41 -17.54
CA LEU A 141 3.05 5.48 -18.52
C LEU A 141 4.33 5.68 -19.35
N LYS A 142 5.48 5.31 -18.82
CA LYS A 142 6.79 5.48 -19.47
C LYS A 142 7.29 4.21 -20.14
N LEU A 143 6.73 3.06 -19.82
CA LEU A 143 7.16 1.76 -20.31
C LEU A 143 7.27 1.72 -21.84
N GLY A 144 8.48 1.49 -22.38
CA GLY A 144 8.75 1.48 -23.82
C GLY A 144 8.65 2.84 -24.54
N MET A 145 8.49 3.95 -23.79
CA MET A 145 8.48 5.29 -24.37
C MET A 145 9.91 5.83 -24.50
N LYS A 146 10.19 6.54 -25.61
CA LYS A 146 11.45 7.26 -25.84
C LYS A 146 11.37 8.68 -25.25
N ASP A 147 12.52 9.30 -25.00
CA ASP A 147 12.68 10.74 -24.67
C ASP A 147 11.84 11.19 -23.45
N ASN A 148 11.74 10.37 -22.41
CA ASN A 148 10.93 10.68 -21.22
C ASN A 148 9.45 10.99 -21.50
N LYS A 149 8.94 10.67 -22.68
CA LYS A 149 7.52 10.82 -22.99
C LYS A 149 6.68 9.92 -22.10
N LYS A 150 5.46 10.33 -21.88
CA LYS A 150 4.45 9.57 -21.11
C LYS A 150 3.20 9.37 -21.93
N ARG A 151 2.55 8.23 -21.77
CA ARG A 151 1.22 7.99 -22.34
C ARG A 151 0.20 8.96 -21.79
N LYS A 152 -0.83 9.23 -22.60
CA LYS A 152 -1.96 10.07 -22.19
C LYS A 152 -2.68 9.44 -21.00
N THR A 153 -2.91 10.22 -19.98
CA THR A 153 -3.70 9.83 -18.80
C THR A 153 -5.08 10.45 -18.91
N VAL A 154 -6.13 9.66 -18.80
CA VAL A 154 -7.53 10.12 -18.84
C VAL A 154 -8.10 10.40 -17.45
N MET A 155 -7.55 9.78 -16.42
CA MET A 155 -7.99 9.96 -15.03
C MET A 155 -6.79 9.87 -14.09
N ARG A 156 -6.83 10.63 -13.00
CA ARG A 156 -5.88 10.56 -11.90
C ARG A 156 -6.61 10.43 -10.57
N VAL A 157 -6.09 9.57 -9.72
CA VAL A 157 -6.61 9.36 -8.37
C VAL A 157 -5.46 9.15 -7.40
N ASN A 158 -5.53 9.74 -6.22
CA ASN A 158 -4.48 9.68 -5.20
C ASN A 158 -4.66 8.51 -4.20
N SER A 159 -5.32 7.46 -4.63
CA SER A 159 -5.53 6.24 -3.85
C SER A 159 -5.28 5.02 -4.72
N VAL A 160 -4.46 4.09 -4.24
CA VAL A 160 -4.17 2.83 -4.96
C VAL A 160 -5.43 1.96 -5.06
N TYR A 161 -6.28 1.98 -4.02
CA TYR A 161 -7.57 1.30 -4.06
C TYR A 161 -8.53 1.98 -5.06
N GLY A 162 -8.49 3.30 -5.15
CA GLY A 162 -9.23 4.07 -6.17
C GLY A 162 -8.79 3.72 -7.61
N LEU A 163 -7.49 3.44 -7.84
CA LEU A 163 -7.01 2.94 -9.15
C LEU A 163 -7.66 1.60 -9.50
N LEU A 164 -7.74 0.66 -8.54
CA LEU A 164 -8.41 -0.62 -8.75
C LEU A 164 -9.88 -0.44 -9.16
N LEU A 165 -10.63 0.37 -8.43
CA LEU A 165 -12.05 0.63 -8.71
C LEU A 165 -12.25 1.29 -10.10
N ALA A 166 -11.37 2.23 -10.46
CA ALA A 166 -11.43 2.89 -11.77
C ALA A 166 -11.12 1.91 -12.93
N VAL A 167 -10.18 0.98 -12.73
CA VAL A 167 -9.92 -0.10 -13.71
C VAL A 167 -11.13 -1.02 -13.83
N GLN A 168 -11.70 -1.47 -12.72
CA GLN A 168 -12.88 -2.35 -12.71
C GLN A 168 -14.10 -1.72 -13.39
N SER A 169 -14.26 -0.39 -13.27
CA SER A 169 -15.34 0.34 -13.95
C SER A 169 -15.15 0.50 -15.47
N GLY A 170 -13.98 0.13 -16.00
CA GLY A 170 -13.71 0.15 -17.44
C GLY A 170 -13.21 1.48 -17.98
N VAL A 171 -12.67 2.37 -17.14
CA VAL A 171 -12.10 3.66 -17.58
C VAL A 171 -10.83 3.49 -18.41
N GLY A 172 -9.99 2.49 -18.08
CA GLY A 172 -8.71 2.27 -18.76
C GLY A 172 -7.80 1.28 -18.06
N LEU A 173 -6.53 1.35 -18.38
CA LEU A 173 -5.46 0.53 -17.79
C LEU A 173 -4.77 1.29 -16.65
N ALA A 174 -4.33 0.57 -15.61
CA ALA A 174 -3.48 1.12 -14.55
C ALA A 174 -2.45 0.11 -14.06
N ALA A 175 -1.34 0.61 -13.50
CA ALA A 175 -0.43 -0.19 -12.70
C ALA A 175 -1.00 -0.37 -11.30
N ILE A 176 -1.22 -1.62 -10.90
CA ILE A 176 -1.84 -1.99 -9.61
C ILE A 176 -0.99 -3.09 -8.96
N PRO A 177 -0.80 -3.06 -7.63
CA PRO A 177 -0.11 -4.14 -6.93
C PRO A 177 -0.93 -5.44 -6.98
N ASP A 178 -0.26 -6.56 -7.22
CA ASP A 178 -0.89 -7.87 -7.44
C ASP A 178 -1.78 -8.32 -6.25
N TYR A 179 -1.41 -7.95 -5.01
CA TYR A 179 -2.20 -8.35 -3.84
C TYR A 179 -3.63 -7.80 -3.84
N LEU A 180 -3.86 -6.66 -4.51
CA LEU A 180 -5.21 -6.08 -4.64
C LEU A 180 -6.07 -6.81 -5.65
N THR A 181 -5.48 -7.56 -6.56
CA THR A 181 -6.19 -8.21 -7.67
C THR A 181 -6.55 -9.67 -7.38
N VAL A 182 -6.04 -10.21 -6.27
CA VAL A 182 -6.36 -11.57 -5.83
C VAL A 182 -7.85 -11.71 -5.58
N LYS A 183 -8.49 -12.69 -6.23
CA LYS A 183 -9.95 -12.96 -6.13
C LYS A 183 -10.85 -11.83 -6.68
N GLN A 184 -10.31 -10.91 -7.48
CA GLN A 184 -11.12 -9.87 -8.15
C GLN A 184 -11.60 -10.37 -9.52
N PRO A 185 -12.91 -10.61 -9.73
CA PRO A 185 -13.41 -11.25 -10.96
C PRO A 185 -13.34 -10.33 -12.20
N ASN A 186 -13.36 -9.00 -11.99
CA ASN A 186 -13.49 -8.01 -13.07
C ASN A 186 -12.18 -7.30 -13.39
N ILE A 187 -11.05 -8.01 -13.28
CA ILE A 187 -9.75 -7.44 -13.57
C ILE A 187 -8.84 -8.48 -14.22
N VAL A 188 -8.12 -8.10 -15.25
CA VAL A 188 -7.21 -8.96 -16.04
C VAL A 188 -5.83 -8.32 -16.10
N LYS A 189 -4.81 -9.11 -15.86
CA LYS A 189 -3.41 -8.72 -16.01
C LYS A 189 -3.10 -8.59 -17.51
N VAL A 190 -2.55 -7.45 -17.88
CA VAL A 190 -2.15 -7.11 -19.26
C VAL A 190 -0.63 -7.23 -19.36
N LEU A 191 -0.13 -7.88 -20.40
CA LEU A 191 1.32 -8.14 -20.62
C LEU A 191 1.98 -8.74 -19.35
N PRO A 192 1.63 -9.97 -18.94
CA PRO A 192 2.02 -10.54 -17.65
C PRO A 192 3.53 -10.73 -17.46
N ASN A 193 4.31 -10.67 -18.54
CA ASN A 193 5.77 -10.85 -18.52
C ASN A 193 6.53 -9.51 -18.53
N VAL A 194 5.86 -8.40 -18.25
CA VAL A 194 6.43 -7.04 -18.29
C VAL A 194 6.41 -6.42 -16.91
#